data_76215e747aa9a42ccae841d577c12759
#
_entry.id   76215e747aa9a42ccae841d577c12759
#
_cell.length_a   1.000
_cell.length_b   1.000
_cell.length_c   1.000
_cell.angle_alpha   90.00
_cell.angle_beta   90.00
_cell.angle_gamma   90.00
#
_symmetry.space_group_name_H-M   'P 1'
#
loop_
_entity.id
_entity.type
_entity.pdbx_description
1 polymer ?
#
loop_
_entity_poly.entity_id
_entity_poly.type
_entity_poly.pdbx_seq_one_letter_code
_entity_poly.pdbx_strand_id
1 'polypeptide(L)'
;MTPPSGVAGQGQGSGLPRRAPCLTGDPGFLHQESEMHVPTTAIRPQLDIRAQAPVPTKHGVFQMLVFHFGGTTSPDQGLSPDHVALVMGDVRGRSDVTLRVHSECLTSEVFGSLKCDCREQLEAAQAEIGRRGLGVVLYLRQEGRGIGLANKIRAYQLQAFGHDTVDANRILGLPDDARGYEPAAAMIEHLGIESIRLLTNNPDKVDALRALGVRIASRSAAIVPANPFSAPYLEAKRLRMGHVIPSLRDGEGAAVGDAE
;
A
#
# COMPACT_ATOMS: atom_id res chain seq x y z
N MET A 1 2.09 31.34 53.05
CA MET A 1 2.61 32.65 52.69
C MET A 1 1.81 33.13 51.49
N THR A 2 1.06 34.19 51.72
CA THR A 2 0.07 34.86 50.88
C THR A 2 0.68 35.64 49.71
N PRO A 3 -0.11 35.94 48.65
CA PRO A 3 0.34 36.76 47.52
C PRO A 3 0.19 38.25 47.77
N PRO A 4 0.63 39.12 46.88
CA PRO A 4 0.01 40.43 46.71
C PRO A 4 -0.67 40.65 45.34
N SER A 5 -1.80 41.04 45.42
CA SER A 5 -2.75 42.01 44.85
C SER A 5 -2.17 43.20 44.07
N GLY A 6 -2.73 43.43 42.88
CA GLY A 6 -3.55 44.58 42.57
C GLY A 6 -2.87 45.61 41.70
N VAL A 7 -3.52 46.10 40.65
CA VAL A 7 -4.02 47.47 40.52
C VAL A 7 -4.79 47.62 39.16
N ALA A 8 -5.93 48.24 39.27
CA ALA A 8 -6.85 48.63 38.18
C ALA A 8 -6.40 49.94 37.50
N GLY A 9 -6.82 50.13 36.27
CA GLY A 9 -6.72 51.38 35.55
C GLY A 9 -7.79 51.52 34.46
N GLN A 10 -8.72 52.44 34.70
CA GLN A 10 -9.86 52.83 33.88
C GLN A 10 -9.44 53.78 32.73
N GLY A 11 -10.30 53.94 31.73
CA GLY A 11 -10.32 55.09 30.85
C GLY A 11 -10.88 54.79 29.45
N GLN A 12 -12.13 54.86 29.20
CA GLN A 12 -13.01 55.86 28.56
C GLN A 12 -12.47 56.38 27.20
N GLY A 13 -13.34 56.34 26.19
CA GLY A 13 -13.22 57.22 25.05
C GLY A 13 -13.97 56.78 23.78
N SER A 14 -15.22 57.14 23.72
CA SER A 14 -16.16 57.23 22.61
C SER A 14 -15.63 57.93 21.36
N GLY A 15 -16.08 57.51 20.16
CA GLY A 15 -15.94 58.32 18.97
C GLY A 15 -16.28 57.58 17.67
N LEU A 16 -17.56 57.57 17.30
CA LEU A 16 -18.00 57.32 15.92
C LEU A 16 -17.82 58.57 15.07
N PRO A 17 -17.37 58.46 13.84
CA PRO A 17 -17.73 59.45 12.79
C PRO A 17 -18.56 58.83 11.68
N ARG A 18 -19.70 59.41 11.53
CA ARG A 18 -20.51 59.87 10.39
C ARG A 18 -20.30 59.20 9.02
N ARG A 19 -21.45 58.77 8.48
CA ARG A 19 -21.73 58.44 7.08
C ARG A 19 -21.43 59.63 6.16
N ALA A 20 -20.87 59.32 4.98
CA ALA A 20 -20.91 60.17 3.79
C ALA A 20 -21.21 59.30 2.54
N PRO A 21 -21.64 59.87 1.40
CA PRO A 21 -22.82 59.38 0.70
C PRO A 21 -22.55 58.49 -0.51
N CYS A 22 -23.63 57.80 -0.93
CA CYS A 22 -23.75 57.10 -2.21
C CYS A 22 -23.35 57.95 -3.40
N LEU A 23 -22.47 57.42 -4.24
CA LEU A 23 -22.37 57.78 -5.65
C LEU A 23 -22.72 56.54 -6.48
N THR A 24 -23.81 56.66 -7.19
CA THR A 24 -24.26 55.81 -8.29
C THR A 24 -23.34 56.01 -9.48
N GLY A 25 -22.83 54.91 -10.05
CA GLY A 25 -22.01 54.99 -11.27
C GLY A 25 -21.74 53.62 -11.86
N ASP A 26 -22.49 53.27 -12.86
CA ASP A 26 -22.27 52.47 -14.06
C ASP A 26 -21.84 50.98 -13.97
N PRO A 27 -22.63 50.06 -14.59
CA PRO A 27 -22.27 48.65 -14.75
C PRO A 27 -21.57 48.44 -16.09
N GLY A 28 -20.28 48.21 -16.07
CA GLY A 28 -19.58 47.95 -17.33
C GLY A 28 -18.12 47.58 -17.17
N PHE A 29 -17.84 46.50 -16.46
CA PHE A 29 -16.53 45.85 -16.58
C PHE A 29 -16.71 44.33 -16.50
N LEU A 30 -16.74 43.69 -17.67
CA LEU A 30 -16.62 42.25 -17.81
C LEU A 30 -15.24 41.85 -17.30
N HIS A 31 -15.18 41.36 -16.07
CA HIS A 31 -14.03 40.60 -15.60
C HIS A 31 -13.99 39.26 -16.36
N GLN A 32 -13.18 39.20 -17.39
CA GLN A 32 -12.64 37.96 -17.92
C GLN A 32 -11.71 37.42 -16.86
N GLU A 33 -12.23 36.57 -15.99
CA GLU A 33 -11.39 35.68 -15.19
C GLU A 33 -10.72 34.70 -16.15
N SER A 34 -9.50 35.03 -16.58
CA SER A 34 -8.60 34.09 -17.18
C SER A 34 -8.22 33.09 -16.07
N GLU A 35 -8.90 31.95 -16.05
CA GLU A 35 -8.42 30.77 -15.32
C GLU A 35 -6.99 30.50 -15.79
N MET A 36 -6.01 30.94 -15.02
CA MET A 36 -4.66 30.46 -15.13
C MET A 36 -4.68 28.98 -14.78
N HIS A 37 -4.81 28.15 -15.80
CA HIS A 37 -4.57 26.71 -15.71
C HIS A 37 -3.08 26.53 -15.41
N VAL A 38 -2.73 26.54 -14.11
CA VAL A 38 -1.41 26.11 -13.64
C VAL A 38 -1.37 24.63 -13.91
N PRO A 39 -0.54 24.14 -14.84
CA PRO A 39 -0.40 22.70 -14.99
C PRO A 39 0.16 22.18 -13.67
N THR A 40 -0.64 21.45 -12.93
CA THR A 40 -0.17 20.65 -11.80
C THR A 40 0.74 19.59 -12.40
N THR A 41 2.00 19.93 -12.57
CA THR A 41 3.05 18.96 -12.85
C THR A 41 3.12 18.13 -11.58
N ALA A 42 2.37 17.04 -11.54
CA ALA A 42 2.52 16.03 -10.51
C ALA A 42 4.02 15.69 -10.51
N ILE A 43 4.72 16.06 -9.44
CA ILE A 43 6.12 15.70 -9.23
C ILE A 43 6.12 14.18 -9.23
N ARG A 44 6.53 13.57 -10.37
CA ARG A 44 6.70 12.12 -10.44
C ARG A 44 7.79 11.78 -9.44
N PRO A 45 7.53 10.92 -8.45
CA PRO A 45 8.55 10.57 -7.49
C PRO A 45 9.74 9.98 -8.25
N GLN A 46 10.93 10.44 -7.89
CA GLN A 46 12.15 9.99 -8.54
C GLN A 46 12.41 8.54 -8.17
N LEU A 47 12.50 7.67 -9.17
CA LEU A 47 12.83 6.26 -9.02
C LEU A 47 14.26 6.05 -9.50
N ASP A 48 15.16 5.60 -8.61
CA ASP A 48 16.54 5.31 -8.90
C ASP A 48 16.89 3.86 -8.59
N ILE A 49 17.65 3.19 -9.48
CA ILE A 49 18.25 1.90 -9.15
C ILE A 49 19.53 2.13 -8.34
N ARG A 50 19.54 1.65 -7.10
CA ARG A 50 20.70 1.72 -6.20
C ARG A 50 21.69 0.59 -6.41
N ALA A 51 21.17 -0.61 -6.70
CA ALA A 51 21.99 -1.80 -6.91
C ALA A 51 21.22 -2.87 -7.68
N GLN A 52 21.97 -3.76 -8.34
CA GLN A 52 21.41 -4.96 -8.94
C GLN A 52 22.41 -6.10 -8.93
N ALA A 53 21.95 -7.34 -8.74
CA ALA A 53 22.76 -8.53 -8.79
C ALA A 53 21.91 -9.78 -9.05
N PRO A 54 22.47 -10.84 -9.65
CA PRO A 54 21.82 -12.14 -9.69
C PRO A 54 21.79 -12.77 -8.30
N VAL A 55 20.63 -13.28 -7.89
CA VAL A 55 20.42 -13.96 -6.60
C VAL A 55 19.85 -15.35 -6.87
N PRO A 56 20.62 -16.41 -6.59
CA PRO A 56 20.12 -17.76 -6.67
C PRO A 56 19.13 -18.04 -5.53
N THR A 57 17.98 -18.63 -5.86
CA THR A 57 16.95 -19.05 -4.93
C THR A 57 16.57 -20.51 -5.19
N LYS A 58 15.79 -21.11 -4.29
CA LYS A 58 15.23 -22.46 -4.51
C LYS A 58 14.31 -22.57 -5.74
N HIS A 59 13.88 -21.43 -6.30
CA HIS A 59 13.00 -21.33 -7.48
C HIS A 59 13.72 -20.89 -8.75
N GLY A 60 15.05 -20.78 -8.72
CA GLY A 60 15.89 -20.34 -9.83
C GLY A 60 16.66 -19.07 -9.50
N VAL A 61 17.38 -18.56 -10.50
CA VAL A 61 18.17 -17.33 -10.36
C VAL A 61 17.33 -16.15 -10.78
N PHE A 62 17.10 -15.21 -9.86
CA PHE A 62 16.45 -13.94 -10.12
C PHE A 62 17.50 -12.82 -10.20
N GLN A 63 17.30 -11.87 -11.10
CA GLN A 63 17.97 -10.59 -11.03
C GLN A 63 17.26 -9.75 -9.96
N MET A 64 17.94 -9.47 -8.85
CA MET A 64 17.44 -8.58 -7.80
C MET A 64 17.83 -7.15 -8.11
N LEU A 65 16.87 -6.23 -8.13
CA LEU A 65 17.07 -4.80 -8.29
C LEU A 65 16.56 -4.09 -7.03
N VAL A 66 17.38 -3.19 -6.49
CA VAL A 66 16.98 -2.32 -5.38
C VAL A 66 16.64 -0.94 -5.94
N PHE A 67 15.40 -0.55 -5.82
CA PHE A 67 14.87 0.74 -6.25
C PHE A 67 14.73 1.66 -5.06
N HIS A 68 15.20 2.89 -5.21
CA HIS A 68 14.93 3.96 -4.27
C HIS A 68 13.80 4.84 -4.81
N PHE A 69 12.75 5.02 -4.01
CA PHE A 69 11.59 5.83 -4.35
C PHE A 69 11.57 7.08 -3.49
N GLY A 70 12.05 8.20 -4.03
CA GLY A 70 12.19 9.45 -3.31
C GLY A 70 10.86 10.12 -2.99
N GLY A 71 10.78 10.80 -1.83
CA GLY A 71 9.70 11.72 -1.48
C GLY A 71 8.49 11.16 -0.73
N THR A 72 8.45 9.86 -0.41
CA THR A 72 7.24 9.22 0.13
C THR A 72 7.37 8.60 1.52
N THR A 73 8.52 8.69 2.17
CA THR A 73 8.69 8.06 3.48
C THR A 73 8.56 9.05 4.62
N SER A 74 7.61 8.78 5.51
CA SER A 74 7.64 9.34 6.86
C SER A 74 8.64 8.53 7.67
N PRO A 75 9.78 9.09 8.07
CA PRO A 75 10.77 8.38 8.90
C PRO A 75 10.17 7.83 10.19
N ASP A 76 9.13 8.49 10.68
CA ASP A 76 8.42 8.13 11.92
C ASP A 76 7.63 6.81 11.82
N GLN A 77 7.34 6.33 10.62
CA GLN A 77 6.62 5.07 10.41
C GLN A 77 7.54 3.85 10.24
N GLY A 78 8.86 4.06 10.22
CA GLY A 78 9.84 2.98 10.02
C GLY A 78 9.72 2.29 8.65
N LEU A 79 9.18 3.00 7.64
CA LEU A 79 9.09 2.53 6.26
C LEU A 79 10.38 2.87 5.53
N SER A 80 10.85 1.95 4.68
CA SER A 80 12.02 2.17 3.84
C SER A 80 11.61 2.76 2.49
N PRO A 81 12.34 3.75 1.96
CA PRO A 81 12.16 4.22 0.60
C PRO A 81 12.70 3.23 -0.45
N ASP A 82 13.44 2.20 -0.01
CA ASP A 82 14.00 1.21 -0.91
C ASP A 82 13.04 0.04 -1.09
N HIS A 83 12.70 -0.24 -2.34
CA HIS A 83 11.87 -1.38 -2.73
C HIS A 83 12.68 -2.35 -3.58
N VAL A 84 12.22 -3.59 -3.69
CA VAL A 84 12.97 -4.63 -4.40
C VAL A 84 12.13 -5.22 -5.53
N ALA A 85 12.76 -5.41 -6.71
CA ALA A 85 12.23 -6.28 -7.75
C ALA A 85 13.08 -7.55 -7.85
N LEU A 86 12.43 -8.72 -7.87
CA LEU A 86 13.01 -9.97 -8.29
C LEU A 86 12.52 -10.25 -9.71
N VAL A 87 13.39 -10.18 -10.69
CA VAL A 87 13.08 -10.33 -12.11
C VAL A 87 13.67 -11.63 -12.64
N MET A 88 12.86 -12.43 -13.30
CA MET A 88 13.31 -13.61 -14.04
C MET A 88 12.97 -13.46 -15.51
N GLY A 89 13.94 -13.75 -16.37
CA GLY A 89 13.84 -13.60 -17.82
C GLY A 89 13.86 -12.14 -18.31
N ASP A 90 13.79 -11.97 -19.61
CA ASP A 90 13.70 -10.63 -20.21
C ASP A 90 12.24 -10.20 -20.31
N VAL A 91 11.85 -9.27 -19.43
CA VAL A 91 10.46 -8.79 -19.28
C VAL A 91 10.17 -7.53 -20.09
N ARG A 92 11.22 -6.86 -20.62
CA ARG A 92 11.07 -5.60 -21.36
C ARG A 92 10.30 -5.81 -22.68
N GLY A 93 9.30 -4.97 -22.93
CA GLY A 93 8.43 -5.06 -24.10
C GLY A 93 7.52 -6.29 -24.11
N ARG A 94 7.39 -6.97 -22.97
CA ARG A 94 6.51 -8.15 -22.88
C ARG A 94 5.13 -7.80 -22.36
N SER A 95 4.13 -8.48 -22.92
CA SER A 95 2.74 -8.44 -22.48
C SER A 95 2.42 -9.66 -21.61
N ASP A 96 1.40 -9.54 -20.74
CA ASP A 96 0.89 -10.59 -19.83
C ASP A 96 1.99 -11.19 -18.94
N VAL A 97 2.95 -10.37 -18.49
CA VAL A 97 4.03 -10.79 -17.60
C VAL A 97 3.47 -11.19 -16.25
N THR A 98 3.76 -12.40 -15.78
CA THR A 98 3.37 -12.86 -14.44
C THR A 98 4.04 -11.98 -13.38
N LEU A 99 3.22 -11.28 -12.59
CA LEU A 99 3.71 -10.31 -11.62
C LEU A 99 2.99 -10.39 -10.28
N ARG A 100 3.76 -10.38 -9.21
CA ARG A 100 3.28 -10.25 -7.83
C ARG A 100 3.73 -8.91 -7.25
N VAL A 101 2.79 -8.08 -6.81
CA VAL A 101 3.09 -6.96 -5.90
C VAL A 101 2.89 -7.47 -4.47
N HIS A 102 3.99 -7.59 -3.75
CA HIS A 102 4.05 -8.12 -2.40
C HIS A 102 4.43 -7.02 -1.41
N SER A 103 3.66 -6.87 -0.33
CA SER A 103 3.99 -5.97 0.77
C SER A 103 4.73 -6.76 1.85
N GLU A 104 5.83 -6.20 2.33
CA GLU A 104 6.68 -6.78 3.38
C GLU A 104 5.89 -7.30 4.58
N CYS A 105 6.29 -8.45 5.10
CA CYS A 105 5.77 -9.03 6.31
C CYS A 105 6.87 -9.75 7.09
N LEU A 106 7.71 -8.98 7.78
CA LEU A 106 8.87 -9.48 8.52
C LEU A 106 8.53 -10.64 9.46
N THR A 107 7.39 -10.54 10.16
CA THR A 107 6.99 -11.55 11.13
C THR A 107 6.72 -12.92 10.49
N SER A 108 6.12 -12.97 9.31
CA SER A 108 5.84 -14.23 8.60
C SER A 108 7.06 -14.70 7.80
N GLU A 109 7.67 -13.81 7.04
CA GLU A 109 8.69 -14.17 6.04
C GLU A 109 10.03 -14.52 6.69
N VAL A 110 10.41 -13.82 7.78
CA VAL A 110 11.68 -14.03 8.48
C VAL A 110 11.50 -14.90 9.73
N PHE A 111 10.50 -14.57 10.56
CA PHE A 111 10.32 -15.23 11.86
C PHE A 111 9.31 -16.38 11.84
N GLY A 112 8.70 -16.68 10.69
CA GLY A 112 7.80 -17.83 10.54
C GLY A 112 6.49 -17.70 11.32
N SER A 113 5.99 -16.49 11.55
CA SER A 113 4.70 -16.26 12.20
C SER A 113 3.57 -16.92 11.39
N LEU A 114 2.74 -17.70 12.04
CA LEU A 114 1.57 -18.37 11.45
C LEU A 114 0.31 -17.51 11.44
N LYS A 115 0.39 -16.26 11.90
CA LYS A 115 -0.77 -15.34 11.97
C LYS A 115 -1.29 -14.87 10.60
N CYS A 116 -0.52 -15.07 9.54
CA CYS A 116 -0.92 -14.73 8.15
C CYS A 116 -0.28 -15.70 7.16
N ASP A 117 -0.64 -15.54 5.90
CA ASP A 117 -0.23 -16.35 4.75
C ASP A 117 0.81 -15.66 3.84
N CYS A 118 1.48 -14.60 4.34
CA CYS A 118 2.34 -13.74 3.50
C CYS A 118 3.55 -14.50 2.96
N ARG A 119 4.22 -15.29 3.81
CA ARG A 119 5.39 -16.09 3.43
C ARG A 119 5.03 -17.08 2.32
N GLU A 120 3.96 -17.83 2.51
CA GLU A 120 3.49 -18.84 1.57
C GLU A 120 3.09 -18.21 0.23
N GLN A 121 2.45 -17.03 0.26
CA GLN A 121 2.12 -16.27 -0.95
C GLN A 121 3.35 -15.78 -1.70
N LEU A 122 4.40 -15.35 -0.99
CA LEU A 122 5.66 -14.93 -1.59
C LEU A 122 6.37 -16.13 -2.24
N GLU A 123 6.45 -17.24 -1.54
CA GLU A 123 7.05 -18.49 -2.03
C GLU A 123 6.30 -19.05 -3.25
N ALA A 124 4.97 -19.07 -3.20
CA ALA A 124 4.15 -19.51 -4.33
C ALA A 124 4.33 -18.64 -5.57
N ALA A 125 4.45 -17.32 -5.40
CA ALA A 125 4.69 -16.41 -6.51
C ALA A 125 6.08 -16.67 -7.14
N GLN A 126 7.13 -16.83 -6.33
CA GLN A 126 8.47 -17.16 -6.83
C GLN A 126 8.50 -18.50 -7.54
N ALA A 127 7.82 -19.54 -6.99
CA ALA A 127 7.71 -20.84 -7.61
C ALA A 127 7.01 -20.78 -8.98
N GLU A 128 5.90 -20.06 -9.09
CA GLU A 128 5.17 -19.90 -10.34
C GLU A 128 6.02 -19.16 -11.40
N ILE A 129 6.71 -18.10 -11.01
CA ILE A 129 7.62 -17.38 -11.90
C ILE A 129 8.79 -18.26 -12.31
N GLY A 130 9.39 -19.01 -11.38
CA GLY A 130 10.47 -19.97 -11.65
C GLY A 130 10.06 -21.04 -12.64
N ARG A 131 8.86 -21.60 -12.49
CA ARG A 131 8.29 -22.59 -13.41
C ARG A 131 8.06 -22.03 -14.82
N ARG A 132 7.69 -20.76 -14.93
CA ARG A 132 7.50 -20.06 -16.22
C ARG A 132 8.79 -19.59 -16.86
N GLY A 133 9.85 -19.40 -16.09
CA GLY A 133 11.10 -18.79 -16.54
C GLY A 133 10.98 -17.30 -16.87
N LEU A 134 9.82 -16.68 -16.63
CA LEU A 134 9.56 -15.25 -16.91
C LEU A 134 8.57 -14.67 -15.89
N GLY A 135 8.94 -13.56 -15.27
CA GLY A 135 8.06 -12.84 -14.37
C GLY A 135 8.78 -11.97 -13.35
N VAL A 136 8.00 -11.31 -12.50
CA VAL A 136 8.49 -10.33 -11.53
C VAL A 136 7.78 -10.46 -10.19
N VAL A 137 8.54 -10.40 -9.10
CA VAL A 137 8.02 -10.07 -7.77
C VAL A 137 8.47 -8.65 -7.43
N LEU A 138 7.53 -7.74 -7.21
CA LEU A 138 7.78 -6.42 -6.64
C LEU A 138 7.53 -6.51 -5.15
N TYR A 139 8.60 -6.39 -4.37
CA TYR A 139 8.57 -6.44 -2.92
C TYR A 139 8.60 -5.01 -2.36
N LEU A 140 7.44 -4.54 -1.91
CA LEU A 140 7.29 -3.20 -1.36
C LEU A 140 7.53 -3.21 0.15
N ARG A 141 8.47 -2.39 0.60
CA ARG A 141 8.82 -2.26 2.01
C ARG A 141 7.82 -1.37 2.75
N GLN A 142 6.60 -1.87 2.87
CA GLN A 142 5.45 -1.23 3.52
C GLN A 142 4.82 -2.18 4.55
N GLU A 143 5.58 -2.46 5.59
CA GLU A 143 5.22 -3.38 6.67
C GLU A 143 3.89 -2.99 7.34
N GLY A 144 3.12 -4.00 7.76
CA GLY A 144 1.89 -3.79 8.51
C GLY A 144 0.81 -3.07 7.71
N ARG A 145 0.74 -3.24 6.38
CA ARG A 145 -0.13 -2.46 5.47
C ARG A 145 0.20 -0.95 5.49
N GLY A 146 1.47 -0.61 5.59
CA GLY A 146 1.93 0.77 5.61
C GLY A 146 1.93 1.46 6.97
N ILE A 147 1.49 0.80 8.04
CA ILE A 147 1.51 1.37 9.40
C ILE A 147 2.84 1.12 10.14
N GLY A 148 3.73 0.33 9.56
CA GLY A 148 5.03 -0.02 10.11
C GLY A 148 5.00 -1.16 11.13
N LEU A 149 6.19 -1.74 11.40
CA LEU A 149 6.35 -2.92 12.26
C LEU A 149 5.89 -2.67 13.69
N ALA A 150 6.25 -1.54 14.29
CA ALA A 150 5.92 -1.24 15.68
C ALA A 150 4.41 -1.20 15.91
N ASN A 151 3.66 -0.52 15.03
CA ASN A 151 2.21 -0.45 15.11
C ASN A 151 1.55 -1.80 14.83
N LYS A 152 2.09 -2.59 13.90
CA LYS A 152 1.63 -3.97 13.67
C LYS A 152 1.76 -4.83 14.93
N ILE A 153 2.86 -4.72 15.68
CA ILE A 153 3.04 -5.48 16.92
C ILE A 153 2.10 -4.99 18.03
N ARG A 154 1.84 -3.66 18.13
CA ARG A 154 0.78 -3.12 19.01
C ARG A 154 -0.59 -3.67 18.67
N ALA A 155 -0.93 -3.74 17.36
CA ALA A 155 -2.18 -4.35 16.90
C ALA A 155 -2.26 -5.85 17.27
N TYR A 156 -1.16 -6.59 17.16
CA TYR A 156 -1.08 -7.99 17.60
C TYR A 156 -1.33 -8.16 19.10
N GLN A 157 -0.89 -7.21 19.91
CA GLN A 157 -1.17 -7.20 21.35
C GLN A 157 -2.67 -7.05 21.63
N LEU A 158 -3.34 -6.11 20.94
CA LEU A 158 -4.80 -5.95 21.07
C LEU A 158 -5.57 -7.19 20.59
N GLN A 159 -5.12 -7.81 19.51
CA GLN A 159 -5.69 -9.06 19.01
C GLN A 159 -5.57 -10.21 20.04
N ALA A 160 -4.51 -10.24 20.82
CA ALA A 160 -4.37 -11.23 21.91
C ALA A 160 -5.43 -11.04 23.01
N PHE A 161 -6.02 -9.86 23.13
CA PHE A 161 -7.14 -9.56 24.03
C PHE A 161 -8.52 -9.71 23.35
N GLY A 162 -8.58 -10.28 22.14
CA GLY A 162 -9.84 -10.63 21.47
C GLY A 162 -10.37 -9.61 20.45
N HIS A 163 -9.63 -8.53 20.18
CA HIS A 163 -9.97 -7.59 19.11
C HIS A 163 -9.66 -8.19 17.73
N ASP A 164 -10.44 -7.88 16.71
CA ASP A 164 -10.07 -8.23 15.33
C ASP A 164 -9.01 -7.24 14.76
N THR A 165 -8.49 -7.55 13.57
CA THR A 165 -7.41 -6.75 12.95
C THR A 165 -7.84 -5.31 12.65
N VAL A 166 -9.08 -5.10 12.22
CA VAL A 166 -9.60 -3.76 11.85
C VAL A 166 -9.87 -2.95 13.11
N ASP A 167 -10.50 -3.54 14.11
CA ASP A 167 -10.79 -2.88 15.38
C ASP A 167 -9.51 -2.54 16.14
N ALA A 168 -8.51 -3.42 16.11
CA ALA A 168 -7.19 -3.14 16.70
C ALA A 168 -6.53 -1.90 16.08
N ASN A 169 -6.57 -1.74 14.75
CA ASN A 169 -6.04 -0.55 14.08
C ASN A 169 -6.82 0.72 14.48
N ARG A 170 -8.15 0.66 14.52
CA ARG A 170 -9.01 1.80 14.90
C ARG A 170 -8.79 2.24 16.34
N ILE A 171 -8.63 1.30 17.27
CA ILE A 171 -8.29 1.59 18.67
C ILE A 171 -6.96 2.34 18.77
N LEU A 172 -6.00 2.01 17.90
CA LEU A 172 -4.70 2.68 17.82
C LEU A 172 -4.73 4.01 17.04
N GLY A 173 -5.89 4.42 16.51
CA GLY A 173 -6.01 5.62 15.67
C GLY A 173 -5.32 5.48 14.30
N LEU A 174 -5.15 4.24 13.83
CA LEU A 174 -4.46 3.94 12.57
C LEU A 174 -5.46 3.63 11.46
N PRO A 175 -5.10 3.90 10.19
CA PRO A 175 -5.92 3.51 9.06
C PRO A 175 -5.99 1.98 8.92
N ASP A 176 -7.08 1.48 8.35
CA ASP A 176 -7.25 0.05 8.07
C ASP A 176 -6.25 -0.44 6.99
N ASP A 177 -5.91 0.44 6.05
CA ASP A 177 -4.90 0.22 5.01
C ASP A 177 -4.27 1.56 4.60
N ALA A 178 -2.94 1.67 4.73
CA ALA A 178 -2.15 2.85 4.35
C ALA A 178 -1.16 2.53 3.21
N ARG A 179 -1.38 1.44 2.46
CA ARG A 179 -0.48 1.06 1.36
C ARG A 179 -0.65 1.99 0.18
N GLY A 180 0.50 2.40 -0.39
CA GLY A 180 0.59 3.01 -1.71
C GLY A 180 1.08 2.00 -2.76
N TYR A 181 0.69 2.19 -4.01
CA TYR A 181 1.11 1.35 -5.13
C TYR A 181 1.87 2.14 -6.21
N GLU A 182 2.11 3.42 -5.97
CA GLU A 182 2.91 4.29 -6.84
C GLU A 182 4.32 3.72 -7.09
N PRO A 183 5.03 3.18 -6.06
CA PRO A 183 6.32 2.55 -6.30
C PRO A 183 6.22 1.35 -7.24
N ALA A 184 5.18 0.52 -7.10
CA ALA A 184 4.99 -0.64 -7.98
C ALA A 184 4.72 -0.21 -9.42
N ALA A 185 3.89 0.79 -9.65
CA ALA A 185 3.60 1.31 -10.98
C ALA A 185 4.86 1.88 -11.65
N ALA A 186 5.65 2.69 -10.91
CA ALA A 186 6.90 3.24 -11.40
C ALA A 186 7.95 2.15 -11.73
N MET A 187 8.04 1.09 -10.90
CA MET A 187 8.93 -0.04 -11.15
C MET A 187 8.51 -0.83 -12.40
N ILE A 188 7.20 -1.05 -12.62
CA ILE A 188 6.66 -1.70 -13.83
C ILE A 188 6.99 -0.88 -15.08
N GLU A 189 6.79 0.44 -15.04
CA GLU A 189 7.13 1.36 -16.13
C GLU A 189 8.64 1.31 -16.41
N HIS A 190 9.49 1.37 -15.37
CA HIS A 190 10.96 1.31 -15.51
C HIS A 190 11.42 -0.01 -16.14
N LEU A 191 10.83 -1.14 -15.75
CA LEU A 191 11.12 -2.45 -16.32
C LEU A 191 10.64 -2.57 -17.77
N GLY A 192 9.82 -1.62 -18.27
CA GLY A 192 9.33 -1.58 -19.62
C GLY A 192 8.32 -2.69 -19.94
N ILE A 193 7.56 -3.13 -18.94
CA ILE A 193 6.55 -4.18 -19.08
C ILE A 193 5.30 -3.57 -19.72
N GLU A 194 4.81 -4.16 -20.81
CA GLU A 194 3.62 -3.65 -21.51
C GLU A 194 2.30 -3.95 -20.80
N SER A 195 2.14 -5.17 -20.29
CA SER A 195 1.00 -5.55 -19.47
C SER A 195 1.33 -6.71 -18.54
N ILE A 196 0.55 -6.87 -17.48
CA ILE A 196 0.83 -7.86 -16.44
C ILE A 196 -0.33 -8.85 -16.26
N ARG A 197 0.02 -10.08 -15.87
CA ARG A 197 -0.85 -11.03 -15.19
C ARG A 197 -0.63 -10.89 -13.69
N LEU A 198 -1.55 -10.24 -13.01
CA LEU A 198 -1.38 -9.93 -11.60
C LEU A 198 -1.79 -11.08 -10.69
N LEU A 199 -0.82 -11.60 -9.89
CA LEU A 199 -1.08 -12.59 -8.86
C LEU A 199 -1.62 -11.91 -7.60
N THR A 200 -2.94 -11.91 -7.40
CA THR A 200 -3.57 -11.25 -6.25
C THR A 200 -4.98 -11.77 -5.95
N ASN A 201 -5.36 -11.74 -4.67
CA ASN A 201 -6.73 -11.96 -4.20
C ASN A 201 -7.43 -10.66 -3.81
N ASN A 202 -6.71 -9.51 -3.86
CA ASN A 202 -7.23 -8.20 -3.45
C ASN A 202 -7.73 -7.41 -4.67
N PRO A 203 -9.05 -7.15 -4.80
CA PRO A 203 -9.60 -6.33 -5.88
C PRO A 203 -9.12 -4.87 -5.81
N ASP A 204 -9.03 -4.28 -4.61
CA ASP A 204 -8.58 -2.89 -4.45
C ASP A 204 -7.17 -2.67 -5.01
N LYS A 205 -6.29 -3.68 -4.90
CA LYS A 205 -4.96 -3.63 -5.51
C LYS A 205 -5.02 -3.56 -7.03
N VAL A 206 -5.98 -4.29 -7.65
CA VAL A 206 -6.19 -4.26 -9.10
C VAL A 206 -6.60 -2.86 -9.53
N ASP A 207 -7.58 -2.28 -8.82
CA ASP A 207 -8.14 -0.97 -9.15
C ASP A 207 -7.12 0.15 -8.91
N ALA A 208 -6.36 0.09 -7.82
CA ALA A 208 -5.29 1.06 -7.53
C ALA A 208 -4.19 1.04 -8.62
N LEU A 209 -3.73 -0.15 -9.03
CA LEU A 209 -2.72 -0.25 -10.09
C LEU A 209 -3.26 0.22 -11.45
N ARG A 210 -4.53 -0.05 -11.77
CA ARG A 210 -5.17 0.46 -12.99
C ARG A 210 -5.29 1.99 -12.97
N ALA A 211 -5.68 2.56 -11.84
CA ALA A 211 -5.73 4.02 -11.66
C ALA A 211 -4.38 4.70 -11.86
N LEU A 212 -3.28 3.98 -11.55
CA LEU A 212 -1.90 4.41 -11.80
C LEU A 212 -1.39 4.11 -13.22
N GLY A 213 -2.27 3.67 -14.14
CA GLY A 213 -1.95 3.44 -15.55
C GLY A 213 -1.35 2.07 -15.87
N VAL A 214 -1.27 1.15 -14.90
CA VAL A 214 -0.77 -0.21 -15.15
C VAL A 214 -1.78 -1.02 -15.95
N ARG A 215 -1.37 -1.56 -17.10
CA ARG A 215 -2.20 -2.45 -17.91
C ARG A 215 -2.22 -3.85 -17.33
N ILE A 216 -3.36 -4.25 -16.75
CA ILE A 216 -3.58 -5.58 -16.20
C ILE A 216 -4.37 -6.41 -17.22
N ALA A 217 -3.67 -7.30 -17.93
CA ALA A 217 -4.25 -8.19 -18.93
C ALA A 217 -5.12 -9.27 -18.29
N SER A 218 -4.63 -9.84 -17.18
CA SER A 218 -5.34 -10.89 -16.46
C SER A 218 -5.00 -10.88 -14.96
N ARG A 219 -5.85 -11.53 -14.16
CA ARG A 219 -5.64 -11.77 -12.74
C ARG A 219 -5.66 -13.27 -12.45
N SER A 220 -4.70 -13.73 -11.66
CA SER A 220 -4.68 -15.08 -11.11
C SER A 220 -4.73 -15.03 -9.59
N ALA A 221 -5.52 -15.91 -9.00
CA ALA A 221 -5.60 -16.00 -7.55
C ALA A 221 -4.27 -16.52 -6.98
N ALA A 222 -3.85 -15.96 -5.85
CA ALA A 222 -2.72 -16.42 -5.05
C ALA A 222 -3.27 -17.16 -3.82
N ILE A 223 -3.88 -18.33 -4.06
CA ILE A 223 -4.52 -19.12 -3.00
C ILE A 223 -3.45 -19.97 -2.34
N VAL A 224 -3.43 -19.89 -1.02
CA VAL A 224 -2.58 -20.72 -0.15
C VAL A 224 -3.50 -21.36 0.90
N PRO A 225 -3.31 -22.64 1.25
CA PRO A 225 -4.07 -23.28 2.30
C PRO A 225 -3.97 -22.51 3.62
N ALA A 226 -5.13 -22.30 4.26
CA ALA A 226 -5.16 -21.67 5.57
C ALA A 226 -4.64 -22.63 6.64
N ASN A 227 -3.97 -22.08 7.67
CA ASN A 227 -3.67 -22.80 8.90
C ASN A 227 -4.61 -22.31 10.04
N PRO A 228 -4.73 -23.05 11.16
CA PRO A 228 -5.64 -22.66 12.25
C PRO A 228 -5.38 -21.26 12.82
N PHE A 229 -4.14 -20.76 12.78
CA PHE A 229 -3.77 -19.45 13.29
C PHE A 229 -4.02 -18.32 12.28
N SER A 230 -3.93 -18.60 10.97
CA SER A 230 -4.19 -17.62 9.92
C SER A 230 -5.67 -17.53 9.54
N ALA A 231 -6.48 -18.54 9.88
CA ALA A 231 -7.90 -18.62 9.52
C ALA A 231 -8.70 -17.35 9.94
N PRO A 232 -8.60 -16.83 11.17
CA PRO A 232 -9.31 -15.61 11.56
C PRO A 232 -8.88 -14.37 10.74
N TYR A 233 -7.60 -14.27 10.42
CA TYR A 233 -7.07 -13.18 9.60
C TYR A 233 -7.54 -13.24 8.14
N LEU A 234 -7.57 -14.44 7.56
CA LEU A 234 -8.06 -14.66 6.20
C LEU A 234 -9.57 -14.40 6.10
N GLU A 235 -10.33 -14.78 7.12
CA GLU A 235 -11.76 -14.51 7.19
C GLU A 235 -12.05 -13.00 7.33
N ALA A 236 -11.27 -12.27 8.14
CA ALA A 236 -11.34 -10.82 8.19
C ALA A 236 -11.04 -10.16 6.84
N LYS A 237 -10.04 -10.66 6.10
CA LYS A 237 -9.77 -10.21 4.73
C LYS A 237 -10.95 -10.45 3.79
N ARG A 238 -11.59 -11.62 3.88
CA ARG A 238 -12.72 -11.98 3.04
C ARG A 238 -13.94 -11.12 3.34
N LEU A 239 -14.33 -11.01 4.62
CA LEU A 239 -15.58 -10.37 5.03
C LEU A 239 -15.51 -8.85 5.11
N ARG A 240 -14.36 -8.29 5.55
CA ARG A 240 -14.23 -6.85 5.83
C ARG A 240 -13.39 -6.09 4.82
N MET A 241 -12.64 -6.78 3.94
CA MET A 241 -11.72 -6.17 2.98
C MET A 241 -11.94 -6.67 1.54
N GLY A 242 -13.05 -7.33 1.26
CA GLY A 242 -13.45 -7.73 -0.10
C GLY A 242 -12.49 -8.70 -0.82
N HIS A 243 -11.56 -9.37 -0.11
CA HIS A 243 -10.64 -10.30 -0.74
C HIS A 243 -11.37 -11.52 -1.30
N VAL A 244 -11.04 -11.91 -2.53
CA VAL A 244 -11.57 -13.11 -3.18
C VAL A 244 -10.77 -14.32 -2.70
N ILE A 245 -11.18 -14.88 -1.58
CA ILE A 245 -10.57 -16.07 -0.94
C ILE A 245 -11.70 -17.10 -0.78
N PRO A 246 -11.46 -18.42 -1.08
CA PRO A 246 -12.44 -19.48 -0.82
C PRO A 246 -12.89 -19.46 0.64
N SER A 247 -14.16 -19.84 0.89
CA SER A 247 -14.66 -19.98 2.25
C SER A 247 -13.89 -21.09 2.96
N LEU A 248 -13.45 -20.81 4.19
CA LEU A 248 -12.74 -21.81 5.01
C LEU A 248 -13.69 -22.93 5.50
N ARG A 249 -15.02 -22.75 5.34
CA ARG A 249 -16.05 -23.73 5.71
C ARG A 249 -16.26 -24.81 4.63
N ASP A 250 -15.80 -24.56 3.39
CA ASP A 250 -15.99 -25.48 2.26
C ASP A 250 -14.84 -26.50 2.11
N GLY A 251 -13.85 -26.45 2.99
CA GLY A 251 -12.63 -27.29 2.94
C GLY A 251 -12.70 -28.63 3.65
N GLU A 252 -13.79 -28.99 4.34
CA GLU A 252 -13.92 -30.28 5.01
C GLU A 252 -14.42 -31.44 4.10
N GLY A 253 -14.52 -31.21 2.78
CA GLY A 253 -15.13 -32.16 1.85
C GLY A 253 -14.26 -32.73 0.74
N ALA A 254 -12.97 -32.37 0.61
CA ALA A 254 -12.09 -32.96 -0.39
C ALA A 254 -11.20 -34.05 0.24
N ALA A 255 -11.80 -35.17 0.60
CA ALA A 255 -11.06 -36.40 0.80
C ALA A 255 -10.42 -36.79 -0.54
N VAL A 256 -9.10 -36.97 -0.51
CA VAL A 256 -8.32 -37.58 -1.57
C VAL A 256 -8.95 -38.95 -1.89
N GLY A 257 -9.60 -39.05 -3.04
CA GLY A 257 -9.98 -40.33 -3.60
C GLY A 257 -8.73 -40.98 -4.11
N ASP A 258 -8.37 -42.08 -3.46
CA ASP A 258 -7.41 -43.07 -3.97
C ASP A 258 -7.92 -43.55 -5.32
N ALA A 259 -7.14 -43.30 -6.37
CA ALA A 259 -7.31 -43.94 -7.66
C ALA A 259 -6.30 -45.05 -7.77
N GLU A 260 -6.81 -46.28 -7.85
CA GLU A 260 -6.12 -47.51 -8.24
C GLU A 260 -5.43 -47.41 -9.61
#